data_bc7279f69a35fffc83671ae22defdc26
#
_entry.id   bc7279f69a35fffc83671ae22defdc26
#
_cell.length_a   1.000
_cell.length_b   1.000
_cell.length_c   1.000
_cell.angle_alpha   90.00
_cell.angle_beta   90.00
_cell.angle_gamma   90.00
#
_symmetry.space_group_name_H-M   'P 1'
#
loop_
_entity.id
_entity.type
_entity.pdbx_description
1 polymer ?
#
loop_
_entity_poly.entity_id
_entity_poly.type
_entity_poly.pdbx_seq_one_letter_code
_entity_poly.pdbx_strand_id
1 'polypeptide(L)'
;MTRSPCSALTPAAIALLTLFAPASGRAVEPAALVALAAKSPAPPWPAGDELGMANTLGEATTLRCGWHLSQRGARTYEASFVRSNTMPKSPFANPSLSKPKPTAGVAFSAHAFNSEAFDAGAEPQQQGTQIDALGHFASIAAPWDPKNPFSADDASYYGGYKQRDVKPSADSPLLKLGIEKIPPLVTTAVLLDARSVVGNGRPMEAGDLVTAAHIDAMLKAQGLAKRGILPGDMVWIYTGWSENWKEGDAGASYYAMAPGLAVDAAKLLATKRIVAIGLDAPFIDPVPSGMLQGKAVPAKGTEPGLPFSIHHYMLSVFGIHHLENLNLAAMARDRVWTSCAMALPSRDKGAAGAVIRPVAIGLPGQR
;
A
#
# COMPACT_ATOMS: atom_id res chain seq x y z
N MET A 1 -55.08 -4.87 41.32
CA MET A 1 -54.29 -6.07 41.13
C MET A 1 -54.49 -6.58 39.71
N THR A 2 -53.65 -6.23 38.78
CA THR A 2 -53.67 -6.80 37.43
C THR A 2 -52.21 -7.02 37.03
N ARG A 3 -51.84 -8.29 36.87
CA ARG A 3 -50.50 -8.75 36.43
C ARG A 3 -50.43 -8.66 34.92
N SER A 4 -49.45 -7.95 34.37
CA SER A 4 -49.06 -8.02 32.94
C SER A 4 -48.26 -9.29 32.65
N PRO A 5 -48.49 -9.93 31.50
CA PRO A 5 -47.72 -11.12 31.12
C PRO A 5 -46.36 -10.77 30.55
N CYS A 6 -45.31 -11.49 30.98
CA CYS A 6 -43.98 -11.53 30.35
C CYS A 6 -44.09 -12.11 28.93
N SER A 7 -43.73 -11.33 27.96
CA SER A 7 -43.53 -11.81 26.57
C SER A 7 -42.29 -12.67 26.47
N ALA A 8 -42.46 -13.91 26.08
CA ALA A 8 -41.35 -14.84 25.79
C ALA A 8 -40.60 -14.37 24.52
N LEU A 9 -39.32 -14.17 24.64
CA LEU A 9 -38.43 -13.91 23.52
C LEU A 9 -38.29 -15.18 22.64
N THR A 10 -38.59 -15.04 21.37
CA THR A 10 -38.59 -16.11 20.37
C THR A 10 -37.15 -16.63 20.11
N PRO A 11 -36.98 -17.92 19.74
CA PRO A 11 -35.66 -18.55 19.58
C PRO A 11 -34.79 -18.06 18.40
N ALA A 12 -35.26 -17.11 17.61
CA ALA A 12 -34.55 -16.59 16.44
C ALA A 12 -33.32 -15.70 16.78
N ALA A 13 -33.23 -15.19 18.02
CA ALA A 13 -32.10 -14.33 18.44
C ALA A 13 -30.85 -15.11 18.88
N ILE A 14 -30.96 -16.43 19.08
CA ILE A 14 -29.85 -17.26 19.60
C ILE A 14 -28.95 -17.81 18.47
N ALA A 15 -29.45 -17.89 17.24
CA ALA A 15 -28.71 -18.45 16.09
C ALA A 15 -27.58 -17.55 15.58
N LEU A 16 -27.58 -16.23 15.89
CA LEU A 16 -26.54 -15.30 15.44
C LEU A 16 -25.31 -15.28 16.35
N LEU A 17 -25.42 -15.71 17.59
CA LEU A 17 -24.32 -15.72 18.57
C LEU A 17 -23.41 -16.95 18.44
N THR A 18 -23.81 -18.00 17.77
CA THR A 18 -23.01 -19.22 17.62
C THR A 18 -22.00 -19.18 16.46
N LEU A 19 -22.04 -18.17 15.58
CA LEU A 19 -21.05 -17.97 14.51
C LEU A 19 -19.70 -17.43 15.00
N PHE A 20 -19.60 -17.00 16.26
CA PHE A 20 -18.39 -16.44 16.86
C PHE A 20 -17.80 -17.31 17.97
N ALA A 21 -18.05 -18.61 17.98
CA ALA A 21 -17.28 -19.50 18.85
C ALA A 21 -15.81 -19.45 18.41
N PRO A 22 -14.86 -19.18 19.32
CA PRO A 22 -13.47 -19.08 18.99
C PRO A 22 -12.97 -20.47 18.55
N ALA A 23 -12.86 -20.68 17.24
CA ALA A 23 -12.10 -21.80 16.72
C ALA A 23 -10.62 -21.50 17.01
N SER A 24 -10.08 -22.12 18.05
CA SER A 24 -8.68 -22.06 18.40
C SER A 24 -7.82 -22.41 17.18
N GLY A 25 -7.03 -21.45 16.71
CA GLY A 25 -5.95 -21.68 15.74
C GLY A 25 -6.26 -21.47 14.26
N ARG A 26 -7.41 -20.94 13.85
CA ARG A 26 -7.67 -20.60 12.45
C ARG A 26 -7.36 -19.13 12.18
N ALA A 27 -6.29 -18.92 11.47
CA ALA A 27 -5.82 -17.60 11.05
C ALA A 27 -6.41 -17.12 9.71
N VAL A 28 -7.12 -17.97 9.00
CA VAL A 28 -7.71 -17.71 7.69
C VAL A 28 -9.21 -17.56 7.82
N GLU A 29 -9.79 -16.61 7.11
CA GLU A 29 -11.21 -16.32 7.12
C GLU A 29 -12.04 -17.58 6.79
N PRO A 30 -13.22 -17.76 7.44
CA PRO A 30 -14.13 -18.86 7.12
C PRO A 30 -14.49 -18.90 5.62
N ALA A 31 -14.66 -20.10 5.07
CA ALA A 31 -14.98 -20.29 3.65
C ALA A 31 -16.18 -19.46 3.18
N ALA A 32 -17.17 -19.26 4.04
CA ALA A 32 -18.33 -18.41 3.74
C ALA A 32 -17.95 -16.94 3.50
N LEU A 33 -17.01 -16.39 4.29
CA LEU A 33 -16.51 -15.03 4.10
C LEU A 33 -15.60 -14.92 2.85
N VAL A 34 -14.77 -15.95 2.61
CA VAL A 34 -13.96 -16.04 1.38
C VAL A 34 -14.86 -16.05 0.14
N ALA A 35 -15.97 -16.80 0.18
CA ALA A 35 -16.93 -16.88 -0.93
C ALA A 35 -17.62 -15.53 -1.23
N LEU A 36 -17.77 -14.64 -0.25
CA LEU A 36 -18.33 -13.30 -0.48
C LEU A 36 -17.46 -12.46 -1.45
N ALA A 37 -16.19 -12.75 -1.57
CA ALA A 37 -15.31 -12.05 -2.50
C ALA A 37 -15.76 -12.15 -3.96
N ALA A 38 -16.49 -13.20 -4.33
CA ALA A 38 -17.09 -13.33 -5.67
C ALA A 38 -18.11 -12.24 -5.99
N LYS A 39 -18.69 -11.60 -4.96
CA LYS A 39 -19.67 -10.51 -5.09
C LYS A 39 -19.01 -9.12 -5.15
N SER A 40 -17.69 -9.03 -4.98
CA SER A 40 -16.99 -7.74 -5.07
C SER A 40 -17.12 -7.17 -6.48
N PRO A 41 -17.34 -5.86 -6.62
CA PRO A 41 -17.39 -5.19 -7.92
C PRO A 41 -16.17 -5.50 -8.78
N ALA A 42 -16.34 -5.45 -10.08
CA ALA A 42 -15.30 -5.75 -11.06
C ALA A 42 -15.29 -4.73 -12.20
N PRO A 43 -14.11 -4.42 -12.79
CA PRO A 43 -14.04 -3.61 -14.00
C PRO A 43 -14.83 -4.29 -15.16
N PRO A 44 -15.25 -3.50 -16.19
CA PRO A 44 -14.89 -2.11 -16.41
C PRO A 44 -15.64 -1.16 -15.49
N TRP A 45 -14.93 -0.16 -14.98
CA TRP A 45 -15.51 0.90 -14.16
C TRP A 45 -16.23 1.94 -15.04
N PRO A 46 -17.16 2.74 -14.46
CA PRO A 46 -17.83 3.80 -15.20
C PRO A 46 -16.84 4.79 -15.82
N ALA A 47 -17.22 5.40 -16.93
CA ALA A 47 -16.44 6.47 -17.54
C ALA A 47 -16.20 7.61 -16.54
N GLY A 48 -14.98 8.11 -16.49
CA GLY A 48 -14.60 9.14 -15.53
C GLY A 48 -14.22 8.62 -14.14
N ASP A 49 -14.05 7.30 -13.97
CA ASP A 49 -13.60 6.72 -12.72
C ASP A 49 -12.24 7.28 -12.29
N GLU A 50 -12.13 7.63 -11.02
CA GLU A 50 -10.91 8.13 -10.38
C GLU A 50 -10.47 7.23 -9.20
N LEU A 51 -11.16 6.12 -8.95
CA LEU A 51 -10.95 5.24 -7.80
C LEU A 51 -10.15 3.98 -8.13
N GLY A 52 -10.16 3.55 -9.39
CA GLY A 52 -9.50 2.32 -9.80
C GLY A 52 -10.01 1.10 -9.02
N MET A 53 -9.09 0.28 -8.55
CA MET A 53 -9.44 -0.93 -7.80
C MET A 53 -10.01 -0.65 -6.41
N ALA A 54 -9.99 0.61 -5.92
CA ALA A 54 -10.72 0.95 -4.68
C ALA A 54 -12.24 0.75 -4.82
N ASN A 55 -12.77 0.70 -6.04
CA ASN A 55 -14.16 0.30 -6.31
C ASN A 55 -14.48 -1.15 -5.89
N THR A 56 -13.49 -2.00 -5.61
CA THR A 56 -13.71 -3.35 -5.10
C THR A 56 -14.08 -3.40 -3.62
N LEU A 57 -13.88 -2.29 -2.89
CA LEU A 57 -14.23 -2.18 -1.48
C LEU A 57 -15.75 -2.18 -1.28
N GLY A 58 -16.21 -2.82 -0.20
CA GLY A 58 -17.63 -2.89 0.12
C GLY A 58 -17.90 -3.93 1.20
N GLU A 59 -19.12 -4.48 1.20
CA GLU A 59 -19.58 -5.41 2.23
C GLU A 59 -18.63 -6.61 2.43
N ALA A 60 -18.19 -7.24 1.33
CA ALA A 60 -17.32 -8.42 1.39
C ALA A 60 -15.97 -8.11 2.04
N THR A 61 -15.36 -6.97 1.73
CA THR A 61 -14.09 -6.54 2.32
C THR A 61 -14.25 -6.15 3.78
N THR A 62 -15.35 -5.45 4.12
CA THR A 62 -15.66 -5.04 5.49
C THR A 62 -15.90 -6.24 6.40
N LEU A 63 -16.66 -7.24 5.95
CA LEU A 63 -16.94 -8.44 6.73
C LEU A 63 -15.67 -9.29 6.97
N ARG A 64 -14.80 -9.44 5.96
CA ARG A 64 -13.52 -10.13 6.12
C ARG A 64 -12.62 -9.40 7.13
N CYS A 65 -12.50 -8.07 7.01
CA CYS A 65 -11.75 -7.25 7.96
C CYS A 65 -12.32 -7.38 9.38
N GLY A 66 -13.64 -7.28 9.53
CA GLY A 66 -14.34 -7.43 10.82
C GLY A 66 -14.07 -8.79 11.48
N TRP A 67 -13.94 -9.85 10.68
CA TRP A 67 -13.59 -11.17 11.20
C TRP A 67 -12.21 -11.16 11.87
N HIS A 68 -11.20 -10.55 11.25
CA HIS A 68 -9.87 -10.44 11.86
C HIS A 68 -9.89 -9.64 13.17
N LEU A 69 -10.69 -8.56 13.22
CA LEU A 69 -10.85 -7.74 14.42
C LEU A 69 -11.50 -8.52 15.57
N SER A 70 -12.35 -9.50 15.26
CA SER A 70 -13.05 -10.32 16.26
C SER A 70 -12.22 -11.46 16.82
N GLN A 71 -11.01 -11.73 16.30
CA GLN A 71 -10.20 -12.85 16.75
C GLN A 71 -9.60 -12.59 18.13
N ARG A 72 -9.88 -13.49 19.08
CA ARG A 72 -9.28 -13.41 20.42
C ARG A 72 -7.77 -13.62 20.33
N GLY A 73 -7.00 -12.68 20.86
CA GLY A 73 -5.53 -12.68 20.78
C GLY A 73 -4.97 -11.98 19.54
N ALA A 74 -5.81 -11.38 18.70
CA ALA A 74 -5.34 -10.48 17.66
C ALA A 74 -4.53 -9.33 18.26
N ARG A 75 -3.49 -8.91 17.55
CA ARG A 75 -2.59 -7.82 17.95
C ARG A 75 -2.60 -6.74 16.89
N THR A 76 -2.36 -5.51 17.33
CA THR A 76 -2.15 -4.36 16.44
C THR A 76 -0.68 -4.28 16.04
N TYR A 77 -0.44 -4.08 14.76
CA TYR A 77 0.88 -3.90 14.16
C TYR A 77 0.95 -2.54 13.48
N GLU A 78 1.96 -1.79 13.84
CA GLU A 78 2.33 -0.53 13.19
C GLU A 78 3.10 -0.87 11.91
N ALA A 79 2.57 -0.50 10.75
CA ALA A 79 3.21 -0.78 9.46
C ALA A 79 3.90 0.46 8.88
N SER A 80 4.23 1.44 9.71
CA SER A 80 4.97 2.64 9.29
C SER A 80 6.28 2.81 10.03
N PHE A 81 7.19 3.58 9.44
CA PHE A 81 8.39 4.07 10.10
C PHE A 81 8.15 5.45 10.72
N VAL A 82 8.87 5.74 11.80
CA VAL A 82 8.92 7.08 12.36
C VAL A 82 9.66 8.00 11.37
N ARG A 83 9.06 9.14 11.06
CA ARG A 83 9.73 10.18 10.28
C ARG A 83 10.60 11.04 11.19
N SER A 84 11.84 11.24 10.80
CA SER A 84 12.80 12.06 11.52
C SER A 84 13.64 12.90 10.55
N ASN A 85 14.39 13.86 11.08
CA ASN A 85 15.32 14.66 10.28
C ASN A 85 16.49 13.82 9.72
N THR A 86 16.76 12.68 10.31
CA THR A 86 17.89 11.80 10.02
C THR A 86 17.46 10.50 9.33
N MET A 87 16.15 10.32 9.04
CA MET A 87 15.67 9.17 8.27
C MET A 87 16.29 9.11 6.88
N PRO A 88 16.31 7.93 6.21
CA PRO A 88 16.71 7.83 4.80
C PRO A 88 15.92 8.80 3.92
N LYS A 89 16.57 9.34 2.89
CA LYS A 89 16.03 10.38 2.03
C LYS A 89 15.96 9.93 0.58
N SER A 90 14.81 10.16 -0.06
CA SER A 90 14.64 9.91 -1.47
C SER A 90 15.56 10.83 -2.30
N PRO A 91 16.20 10.30 -3.37
CA PRO A 91 17.00 11.12 -4.28
C PRO A 91 16.16 12.09 -5.11
N PHE A 92 14.86 11.88 -5.20
CA PHE A 92 13.92 12.75 -5.93
C PHE A 92 13.43 13.92 -5.07
N ALA A 93 13.68 13.89 -3.75
CA ALA A 93 13.30 14.96 -2.85
C ALA A 93 14.42 15.99 -2.72
N ASN A 94 14.02 17.24 -2.50
CA ASN A 94 14.97 18.27 -2.12
C ASN A 94 15.64 17.90 -0.78
N PRO A 95 16.98 18.07 -0.65
CA PRO A 95 17.73 17.72 0.58
C PRO A 95 17.22 18.38 1.87
N SER A 96 16.41 19.41 1.79
CA SER A 96 15.78 20.10 2.93
C SER A 96 14.51 19.43 3.44
N LEU A 97 14.43 18.12 3.38
CA LEU A 97 13.29 17.32 3.84
C LEU A 97 12.72 17.75 5.18
N SER A 98 11.38 17.64 5.22
CA SER A 98 10.50 17.65 6.39
C SER A 98 11.26 17.68 7.71
N LYS A 99 11.75 18.83 8.08
CA LYS A 99 12.34 19.04 9.40
C LYS A 99 11.21 19.60 10.24
N PRO A 100 10.63 18.82 11.16
CA PRO A 100 9.89 19.47 12.22
C PRO A 100 10.86 20.42 12.88
N LYS A 101 10.58 21.71 12.74
CA LYS A 101 11.29 22.73 13.51
C LYS A 101 10.54 22.83 14.82
N PRO A 102 11.11 22.37 15.95
CA PRO A 102 10.48 22.61 17.22
C PRO A 102 10.39 24.13 17.39
N THR A 103 9.19 24.65 17.47
CA THR A 103 8.99 25.99 17.97
C THR A 103 9.11 25.90 19.48
N ALA A 104 10.00 26.70 20.07
CA ALA A 104 10.07 26.82 21.53
C ALA A 104 8.66 27.08 22.07
N GLY A 105 8.34 26.54 23.24
CA GLY A 105 7.05 26.71 23.86
C GLY A 105 6.62 28.16 23.85
N VAL A 106 5.45 28.43 23.34
CA VAL A 106 4.85 29.77 23.31
C VAL A 106 3.84 29.85 24.46
N ALA A 107 3.98 30.85 25.29
CA ALA A 107 3.05 31.10 26.38
C ALA A 107 1.89 31.97 25.90
N PHE A 108 0.68 31.59 26.25
CA PHE A 108 -0.52 32.38 26.08
C PHE A 108 -1.33 32.35 27.38
N SER A 109 -1.48 33.50 28.04
CA SER A 109 -2.09 33.59 29.37
C SER A 109 -1.39 32.66 30.36
N ALA A 110 -2.12 31.72 30.98
CA ALA A 110 -1.58 30.68 31.86
C ALA A 110 -1.25 29.36 31.14
N HIS A 111 -1.27 29.37 29.83
CA HIS A 111 -0.99 28.18 29.01
C HIS A 111 0.35 28.30 28.28
N ALA A 112 1.07 27.18 28.16
CA ALA A 112 2.17 27.02 27.24
C ALA A 112 1.81 25.93 26.25
N PHE A 113 2.18 26.06 24.97
CA PHE A 113 1.98 25.04 23.94
C PHE A 113 3.19 24.94 23.02
N ASN A 114 3.34 23.79 22.42
CA ASN A 114 4.37 23.52 21.42
C ASN A 114 3.71 23.32 20.07
N SER A 115 4.37 23.79 19.04
CA SER A 115 4.04 23.52 17.65
C SER A 115 5.33 23.36 16.85
N GLU A 116 5.22 22.75 15.70
CA GLU A 116 6.33 22.52 14.78
C GLU A 116 5.98 23.06 13.41
N ALA A 117 7.02 23.43 12.65
CA ALA A 117 6.91 23.77 11.25
C ALA A 117 7.62 22.70 10.41
N PHE A 118 6.99 22.28 9.32
CA PHE A 118 7.60 21.43 8.30
C PHE A 118 8.26 22.28 7.24
N ASP A 119 9.56 22.10 7.04
CA ASP A 119 10.27 22.57 5.85
C ASP A 119 10.22 21.46 4.82
N ALA A 120 9.14 21.48 4.05
CA ALA A 120 8.76 20.40 3.16
C ALA A 120 9.31 20.64 1.77
N GLY A 121 10.52 20.56 1.45
CA GLY A 121 11.06 20.69 0.08
C GLY A 121 10.20 20.06 -1.03
N ALA A 122 10.76 19.63 -2.14
CA ALA A 122 10.03 18.88 -3.17
C ALA A 122 9.59 17.50 -2.64
N GLU A 123 8.44 17.01 -3.12
CA GLU A 123 7.89 15.68 -2.84
C GLU A 123 7.79 15.30 -1.34
N PRO A 124 7.26 16.17 -0.48
CA PRO A 124 7.17 15.89 0.95
C PRO A 124 6.26 14.70 1.27
N GLN A 125 5.33 14.39 0.38
CA GLN A 125 4.34 13.33 0.53
C GLN A 125 4.89 11.95 0.14
N GLN A 126 5.99 11.89 -0.62
CA GLN A 126 6.68 10.66 -1.03
C GLN A 126 7.94 10.39 -0.17
N GLN A 127 7.91 10.78 1.10
CA GLN A 127 9.01 10.60 2.04
C GLN A 127 8.59 9.79 3.26
N GLY A 128 9.20 8.64 3.45
CA GLY A 128 8.81 7.68 4.48
C GLY A 128 7.65 6.79 4.03
N THR A 129 6.93 6.21 4.98
CA THR A 129 5.76 5.36 4.67
C THR A 129 4.66 6.18 4.02
N GLN A 130 4.28 5.81 2.81
CA GLN A 130 3.43 6.60 1.92
C GLN A 130 2.45 5.76 1.14
N ILE A 131 1.47 6.45 0.52
CA ILE A 131 0.59 5.92 -0.51
C ILE A 131 0.59 6.85 -1.72
N ASP A 132 0.65 6.26 -2.92
CA ASP A 132 0.59 6.99 -4.18
C ASP A 132 -0.83 7.01 -4.74
N ALA A 133 -1.23 8.19 -5.20
CA ALA A 133 -2.46 8.40 -5.95
C ALA A 133 -2.31 7.96 -7.41
N LEU A 134 -3.42 7.64 -8.08
CA LEU A 134 -3.40 7.24 -9.50
C LEU A 134 -2.85 8.34 -10.42
N GLY A 135 -2.90 9.60 -9.98
CA GLY A 135 -2.33 10.74 -10.70
C GLY A 135 -0.83 10.94 -10.47
N HIS A 136 -0.18 10.09 -9.64
CA HIS A 136 1.25 10.19 -9.39
C HIS A 136 2.08 9.82 -10.63
N PHE A 137 1.61 8.86 -11.42
CA PHE A 137 2.39 8.31 -12.53
C PHE A 137 1.60 8.27 -13.84
N ALA A 138 2.29 8.60 -14.94
CA ALA A 138 1.78 8.49 -16.29
C ALA A 138 2.80 7.82 -17.20
N SER A 139 2.38 7.39 -18.37
CA SER A 139 3.26 6.94 -19.44
C SER A 139 3.15 7.83 -20.66
N ILE A 140 4.23 7.92 -21.44
CA ILE A 140 4.27 8.54 -22.76
C ILE A 140 4.64 7.49 -23.80
N ALA A 141 4.20 7.70 -25.06
CA ALA A 141 4.34 6.70 -26.11
C ALA A 141 5.80 6.40 -26.50
N ALA A 142 6.70 7.37 -26.29
CA ALA A 142 8.13 7.25 -26.56
C ALA A 142 8.91 8.01 -25.49
N PRO A 143 10.19 7.65 -25.24
CA PRO A 143 11.03 8.40 -24.31
C PRO A 143 11.09 9.88 -24.70
N TRP A 144 10.81 10.73 -23.70
CA TRP A 144 10.82 12.17 -23.92
C TRP A 144 12.25 12.69 -24.18
N ASP A 145 12.40 13.48 -25.25
CA ASP A 145 13.62 14.23 -25.50
C ASP A 145 13.52 15.60 -24.80
N PRO A 146 14.40 15.88 -23.81
CA PRO A 146 14.36 17.15 -23.06
C PRO A 146 14.61 18.40 -23.91
N LYS A 147 15.04 18.24 -25.17
CA LYS A 147 15.16 19.35 -26.12
C LYS A 147 13.81 19.79 -26.69
N ASN A 148 12.80 18.97 -26.57
CA ASN A 148 11.45 19.24 -27.08
C ASN A 148 10.52 19.62 -25.93
N PRO A 149 9.52 20.52 -26.17
CA PRO A 149 8.46 20.76 -25.22
C PRO A 149 7.73 19.45 -24.87
N PHE A 150 7.40 19.27 -23.59
CA PHE A 150 6.56 18.14 -23.18
C PHE A 150 5.13 18.38 -23.67
N SER A 151 4.59 17.44 -24.44
CA SER A 151 3.22 17.52 -24.92
C SER A 151 2.23 17.08 -23.83
N ALA A 152 1.29 17.96 -23.51
CA ALA A 152 0.22 17.67 -22.55
C ALA A 152 -0.76 16.57 -23.04
N ASP A 153 -0.68 16.18 -24.32
CA ASP A 153 -1.51 15.16 -24.93
C ASP A 153 -0.87 13.77 -24.95
N ASP A 154 0.45 13.69 -24.83
CA ASP A 154 1.18 12.45 -24.97
C ASP A 154 1.16 11.60 -23.69
N ALA A 155 1.08 12.24 -22.51
CA ALA A 155 0.99 11.50 -21.26
C ALA A 155 -0.40 10.89 -21.07
N SER A 156 -0.40 9.63 -20.67
CA SER A 156 -1.61 8.86 -20.39
C SER A 156 -1.58 8.34 -18.95
N TYR A 157 -2.59 8.73 -18.19
CA TYR A 157 -2.86 8.31 -16.83
C TYR A 157 -3.93 7.23 -16.79
N TYR A 158 -4.22 6.71 -15.61
CA TYR A 158 -5.34 5.81 -15.38
C TYR A 158 -6.64 6.38 -15.96
N GLY A 159 -7.51 5.49 -16.46
CA GLY A 159 -8.79 5.89 -17.06
C GLY A 159 -8.69 6.63 -18.39
N GLY A 160 -7.49 6.75 -18.98
CA GLY A 160 -7.25 7.43 -20.25
C GLY A 160 -7.14 8.95 -20.15
N TYR A 161 -7.11 9.49 -18.93
CA TYR A 161 -6.87 10.91 -18.73
C TYR A 161 -5.52 11.34 -19.30
N LYS A 162 -5.46 12.55 -19.84
CA LYS A 162 -4.25 13.16 -20.37
C LYS A 162 -3.63 14.15 -19.38
N GLN A 163 -2.37 14.54 -19.60
CA GLN A 163 -1.69 15.53 -18.76
C GLN A 163 -2.53 16.80 -18.55
N ARG A 164 -3.17 17.30 -19.63
CA ARG A 164 -4.02 18.50 -19.56
C ARG A 164 -5.24 18.32 -18.64
N ASP A 165 -5.73 17.10 -18.46
CA ASP A 165 -6.87 16.79 -17.59
C ASP A 165 -6.45 16.65 -16.14
N VAL A 166 -5.26 16.08 -15.92
CA VAL A 166 -4.73 15.75 -14.59
C VAL A 166 -3.95 16.90 -14.00
N LYS A 167 -2.99 17.46 -14.74
CA LYS A 167 -2.12 18.57 -14.29
C LYS A 167 -1.80 19.49 -15.48
N PRO A 168 -2.65 20.48 -15.78
CA PRO A 168 -2.56 21.29 -16.98
C PRO A 168 -1.36 22.25 -16.99
N SER A 169 -0.76 22.57 -15.85
CA SER A 169 0.45 23.38 -15.74
C SER A 169 1.35 22.89 -14.61
N ALA A 170 2.60 23.31 -14.62
CA ALA A 170 3.56 22.97 -13.57
C ALA A 170 3.08 23.39 -12.17
N ASP A 171 2.40 24.52 -12.07
CA ASP A 171 1.94 25.10 -10.81
C ASP A 171 0.52 24.65 -10.41
N SER A 172 -0.21 23.92 -11.27
CA SER A 172 -1.53 23.43 -10.91
C SER A 172 -1.44 22.26 -9.94
N PRO A 173 -2.39 22.10 -9.00
CA PRO A 173 -2.59 20.84 -8.31
C PRO A 173 -3.08 19.79 -9.32
N LEU A 174 -3.14 18.52 -8.91
CA LEU A 174 -3.86 17.51 -9.67
C LEU A 174 -5.36 17.85 -9.66
N LEU A 175 -5.96 17.98 -10.82
CA LEU A 175 -7.39 18.23 -11.00
C LEU A 175 -8.19 16.93 -11.04
N LYS A 176 -7.51 15.81 -11.35
CA LYS A 176 -8.01 14.44 -11.42
C LYS A 176 -7.03 13.50 -10.76
N LEU A 177 -7.54 12.37 -10.30
CA LEU A 177 -6.74 11.26 -9.76
C LEU A 177 -5.88 11.64 -8.54
N GLY A 178 -6.21 12.72 -7.82
CA GLY A 178 -5.50 13.16 -6.63
C GLY A 178 -5.76 12.26 -5.42
N ILE A 179 -4.90 12.41 -4.40
CA ILE A 179 -4.95 11.59 -3.19
C ILE A 179 -6.28 11.71 -2.43
N GLU A 180 -6.93 12.86 -2.48
CA GLU A 180 -8.23 13.11 -1.84
C GLU A 180 -9.38 12.26 -2.40
N LYS A 181 -9.17 11.63 -3.57
CA LYS A 181 -10.14 10.72 -4.21
C LYS A 181 -10.09 9.32 -3.60
N ILE A 182 -8.98 8.91 -3.04
CA ILE A 182 -8.84 7.57 -2.46
C ILE A 182 -9.71 7.47 -1.20
N PRO A 183 -10.67 6.53 -1.15
CA PRO A 183 -11.47 6.31 0.05
C PRO A 183 -10.59 5.72 1.17
N PRO A 184 -11.06 5.73 2.43
CA PRO A 184 -10.43 4.95 3.49
C PRO A 184 -10.26 3.49 3.06
N LEU A 185 -9.02 3.03 2.92
CA LEU A 185 -8.75 1.64 2.59
C LEU A 185 -8.80 0.80 3.87
N VAL A 186 -9.95 0.17 4.13
CA VAL A 186 -10.19 -0.72 5.27
C VAL A 186 -10.59 -2.09 4.72
N THR A 187 -9.66 -3.03 4.73
CA THR A 187 -9.84 -4.35 4.12
C THR A 187 -8.87 -5.37 4.67
N THR A 188 -8.92 -6.61 4.20
CA THR A 188 -7.91 -7.62 4.53
C THR A 188 -6.58 -7.31 3.84
N ALA A 189 -5.49 -7.33 4.59
CA ALA A 189 -4.15 -7.43 4.02
C ALA A 189 -3.67 -8.89 4.03
N VAL A 190 -3.03 -9.30 2.93
CA VAL A 190 -2.28 -10.54 2.79
C VAL A 190 -0.80 -10.17 2.80
N LEU A 191 -0.07 -10.61 3.84
CA LEU A 191 1.37 -10.46 3.90
C LEU A 191 2.05 -11.66 3.24
N LEU A 192 2.89 -11.40 2.25
CA LEU A 192 3.72 -12.38 1.55
C LEU A 192 5.18 -12.24 1.99
N ASP A 193 5.77 -13.31 2.51
CA ASP A 193 7.14 -13.32 3.03
C ASP A 193 8.15 -13.68 1.94
N ALA A 194 8.52 -12.68 1.13
CA ALA A 194 9.52 -12.84 0.07
C ALA A 194 10.95 -13.02 0.66
N ARG A 195 11.23 -12.45 1.83
CA ARG A 195 12.51 -12.65 2.53
C ARG A 195 12.78 -14.13 2.79
N SER A 196 11.76 -14.87 3.23
CA SER A 196 11.90 -16.30 3.50
C SER A 196 11.95 -17.14 2.22
N VAL A 197 11.12 -16.86 1.23
CA VAL A 197 10.94 -17.70 0.04
C VAL A 197 11.91 -17.34 -1.09
N VAL A 198 12.06 -16.05 -1.41
CA VAL A 198 12.94 -15.57 -2.49
C VAL A 198 14.34 -15.32 -1.96
N GLY A 199 14.47 -14.64 -0.84
CA GLY A 199 15.74 -14.33 -0.18
C GLY A 199 16.36 -15.54 0.56
N ASN A 200 15.69 -16.70 0.61
CA ASN A 200 16.17 -17.89 1.34
C ASN A 200 16.51 -17.58 2.81
N GLY A 201 15.64 -16.83 3.48
CA GLY A 201 15.80 -16.40 4.86
C GLY A 201 16.69 -15.17 5.07
N ARG A 202 17.20 -14.57 4.01
CA ARG A 202 17.97 -13.31 4.03
C ARG A 202 17.17 -12.19 3.37
N PRO A 203 17.45 -10.92 3.68
CA PRO A 203 16.91 -9.81 2.89
C PRO A 203 17.21 -10.01 1.40
N MET A 204 16.25 -9.65 0.55
CA MET A 204 16.45 -9.64 -0.89
C MET A 204 17.49 -8.55 -1.26
N GLU A 205 18.20 -8.76 -2.36
CA GLU A 205 19.21 -7.83 -2.85
C GLU A 205 18.60 -6.78 -3.81
N ALA A 206 19.35 -5.72 -4.06
CA ALA A 206 18.95 -4.66 -4.99
C ALA A 206 18.76 -5.22 -6.41
N GLY A 207 17.62 -4.95 -7.01
CA GLY A 207 17.26 -5.46 -8.33
C GLY A 207 16.66 -6.86 -8.35
N ASP A 208 16.58 -7.55 -7.20
CA ASP A 208 15.88 -8.83 -7.09
C ASP A 208 14.39 -8.66 -7.38
N LEU A 209 13.80 -9.73 -7.94
CA LEU A 209 12.43 -9.73 -8.45
C LEU A 209 11.54 -10.71 -7.70
N VAL A 210 10.39 -10.21 -7.24
CA VAL A 210 9.25 -11.07 -6.85
C VAL A 210 8.40 -11.35 -8.08
N THR A 211 8.43 -12.57 -8.59
CA THR A 211 7.68 -13.03 -9.77
C THR A 211 6.31 -13.58 -9.40
N ALA A 212 5.45 -13.83 -10.40
CA ALA A 212 4.17 -14.51 -10.21
C ALA A 212 4.34 -15.90 -9.57
N ALA A 213 5.35 -16.66 -9.99
CA ALA A 213 5.67 -17.97 -9.39
C ALA A 213 6.10 -17.84 -7.92
N HIS A 214 6.80 -16.78 -7.55
CA HIS A 214 7.15 -16.51 -6.15
C HIS A 214 5.91 -16.20 -5.30
N ILE A 215 4.90 -15.48 -5.83
CA ILE A 215 3.63 -15.25 -5.15
C ILE A 215 2.94 -16.57 -4.81
N ASP A 216 2.83 -17.48 -5.78
CA ASP A 216 2.23 -18.80 -5.57
C ASP A 216 3.01 -19.64 -4.54
N ALA A 217 4.35 -19.58 -4.59
CA ALA A 217 5.21 -20.27 -3.64
C ALA A 217 5.03 -19.72 -2.20
N MET A 218 4.96 -18.40 -2.02
CA MET A 218 4.69 -17.77 -0.73
C MET A 218 3.32 -18.15 -0.19
N LEU A 219 2.26 -18.06 -1.00
CA LEU A 219 0.91 -18.49 -0.59
C LEU A 219 0.88 -19.94 -0.13
N LYS A 220 1.61 -20.83 -0.83
CA LYS A 220 1.73 -22.25 -0.44
C LYS A 220 2.51 -22.42 0.86
N ALA A 221 3.66 -21.78 0.98
CA ALA A 221 4.51 -21.88 2.18
C ALA A 221 3.81 -21.35 3.44
N GLN A 222 2.95 -20.33 3.29
CA GLN A 222 2.20 -19.69 4.37
C GLN A 222 0.83 -20.34 4.65
N GLY A 223 0.49 -21.46 4.00
CA GLY A 223 -0.79 -22.16 4.19
C GLY A 223 -1.99 -21.44 3.56
N LEU A 224 -1.75 -20.42 2.74
CA LEU A 224 -2.79 -19.58 2.13
C LEU A 224 -3.26 -20.07 0.74
N ALA A 225 -2.75 -21.21 0.23
CA ALA A 225 -3.05 -21.68 -1.12
C ALA A 225 -4.57 -21.82 -1.41
N LYS A 226 -5.37 -22.24 -0.42
CA LYS A 226 -6.83 -22.36 -0.56
C LYS A 226 -7.55 -21.02 -0.54
N ARG A 227 -7.09 -20.09 0.31
CA ARG A 227 -7.67 -18.75 0.38
C ARG A 227 -7.26 -17.94 -0.84
N GLY A 228 -5.99 -17.99 -1.18
CA GLY A 228 -5.40 -17.15 -2.21
C GLY A 228 -5.47 -15.65 -1.88
N ILE A 229 -5.37 -14.87 -2.93
CA ILE A 229 -5.58 -13.42 -2.91
C ILE A 229 -6.97 -13.14 -3.46
N LEU A 230 -7.75 -12.35 -2.75
CA LEU A 230 -9.16 -12.08 -3.05
C LEU A 230 -9.37 -10.64 -3.53
N PRO A 231 -10.41 -10.36 -4.31
CA PRO A 231 -10.78 -9.01 -4.70
C PRO A 231 -10.90 -8.07 -3.50
N GLY A 232 -10.29 -6.91 -3.63
CA GLY A 232 -10.26 -5.89 -2.59
C GLY A 232 -9.24 -6.13 -1.47
N ASP A 233 -8.45 -7.22 -1.50
CA ASP A 233 -7.34 -7.36 -0.57
C ASP A 233 -6.25 -6.31 -0.85
N MET A 234 -5.55 -5.87 0.19
CA MET A 234 -4.20 -5.31 0.05
C MET A 234 -3.21 -6.48 0.03
N VAL A 235 -2.19 -6.42 -0.82
CA VAL A 235 -1.08 -7.36 -0.79
C VAL A 235 0.16 -6.63 -0.29
N TRP A 236 0.72 -7.07 0.82
CA TRP A 236 1.95 -6.53 1.39
C TRP A 236 3.06 -7.56 1.23
N ILE A 237 4.22 -7.15 0.72
CA ILE A 237 5.35 -8.04 0.46
C ILE A 237 6.51 -7.63 1.36
N TYR A 238 6.95 -8.56 2.22
CA TYR A 238 8.09 -8.38 3.08
C TYR A 238 9.34 -8.93 2.39
N THR A 239 10.19 -8.05 1.92
CA THR A 239 11.47 -8.37 1.23
C THR A 239 12.65 -8.44 2.21
N GLY A 240 12.50 -7.85 3.40
CA GLY A 240 13.58 -7.62 4.35
C GLY A 240 14.42 -6.37 4.03
N TRP A 241 14.12 -5.64 2.94
CA TRP A 241 14.84 -4.41 2.59
C TRP A 241 14.75 -3.35 3.68
N SER A 242 13.66 -3.32 4.42
CA SER A 242 13.44 -2.44 5.57
C SER A 242 14.50 -2.56 6.68
N GLU A 243 15.30 -3.62 6.71
CA GLU A 243 16.46 -3.73 7.61
C GLU A 243 17.53 -2.67 7.32
N ASN A 244 17.48 -2.06 6.11
CA ASN A 244 18.34 -0.93 5.70
C ASN A 244 17.76 0.44 6.10
N TRP A 245 16.55 0.51 6.66
CA TRP A 245 16.01 1.74 7.21
C TRP A 245 16.75 2.12 8.48
N LYS A 246 17.76 2.95 8.33
CA LYS A 246 18.62 3.41 9.43
C LYS A 246 18.78 4.90 9.35
N GLU A 247 18.89 5.56 10.50
CA GLU A 247 19.10 6.99 10.56
C GLU A 247 20.53 7.39 10.18
N GLY A 248 20.68 8.60 9.67
CA GLY A 248 21.98 9.17 9.27
C GLY A 248 22.61 8.46 8.07
N ASP A 249 23.93 8.51 8.00
CA ASP A 249 24.71 7.98 6.87
C ASP A 249 24.53 6.47 6.67
N ALA A 250 24.22 5.73 7.75
CA ALA A 250 23.95 4.28 7.68
C ALA A 250 22.70 3.94 6.84
N GLY A 251 21.79 4.88 6.65
CA GLY A 251 20.58 4.75 5.81
C GLY A 251 20.73 5.35 4.40
N ALA A 252 21.87 5.91 4.05
CA ALA A 252 22.03 6.67 2.80
C ALA A 252 21.78 5.86 1.52
N SER A 253 22.00 4.53 1.55
CA SER A 253 21.78 3.64 0.40
C SER A 253 20.32 3.17 0.29
N TYR A 254 19.48 3.40 1.29
CA TYR A 254 18.12 2.84 1.33
C TYR A 254 17.30 3.17 0.08
N TYR A 255 17.28 4.45 -0.33
CA TYR A 255 16.55 4.91 -1.52
C TYR A 255 17.38 4.82 -2.82
N ALA A 256 18.65 4.44 -2.76
CA ALA A 256 19.50 4.41 -3.94
C ALA A 256 19.26 3.17 -4.81
N MET A 257 18.67 2.14 -4.24
CA MET A 257 18.44 0.83 -4.87
C MET A 257 17.39 0.04 -4.08
N ALA A 258 16.77 -0.97 -4.68
CA ALA A 258 15.76 -1.81 -3.99
C ALA A 258 15.48 -3.11 -4.76
N PRO A 259 14.99 -4.18 -4.08
CA PRO A 259 14.21 -5.25 -4.72
C PRO A 259 12.82 -4.73 -5.10
N GLY A 260 12.11 -5.44 -5.97
CA GLY A 260 10.76 -5.07 -6.35
C GLY A 260 9.99 -6.19 -7.02
N LEU A 261 8.82 -5.85 -7.59
CA LEU A 261 8.02 -6.81 -8.34
C LEU A 261 8.53 -6.98 -9.77
N ALA A 262 8.32 -8.18 -10.31
CA ALA A 262 8.36 -8.42 -11.74
C ALA A 262 7.03 -8.03 -12.41
N VAL A 263 7.05 -7.74 -13.69
CA VAL A 263 5.87 -7.36 -14.47
C VAL A 263 4.81 -8.47 -14.50
N ASP A 264 5.21 -9.74 -14.53
CA ASP A 264 4.29 -10.89 -14.47
C ASP A 264 3.55 -10.95 -13.12
N ALA A 265 4.22 -10.61 -12.02
CA ALA A 265 3.60 -10.53 -10.70
C ALA A 265 2.58 -9.38 -10.64
N ALA A 266 2.92 -8.21 -11.19
CA ALA A 266 1.99 -7.09 -11.28
C ALA A 266 0.72 -7.47 -12.06
N LYS A 267 0.88 -8.08 -13.21
CA LYS A 267 -0.23 -8.58 -14.05
C LYS A 267 -1.07 -9.64 -13.32
N LEU A 268 -0.43 -10.60 -12.63
CA LEU A 268 -1.15 -11.58 -11.81
C LEU A 268 -2.00 -10.90 -10.73
N LEU A 269 -1.42 -9.98 -9.96
CA LEU A 269 -2.11 -9.28 -8.87
C LEU A 269 -3.29 -8.44 -9.39
N ALA A 270 -3.17 -7.84 -10.56
CA ALA A 270 -4.27 -7.15 -11.21
C ALA A 270 -5.45 -8.09 -11.54
N THR A 271 -5.19 -9.33 -12.00
CA THR A 271 -6.26 -10.33 -12.20
C THR A 271 -6.96 -10.71 -10.90
N LYS A 272 -6.28 -10.59 -9.76
CA LYS A 272 -6.87 -10.81 -8.42
C LYS A 272 -7.69 -9.62 -7.94
N ARG A 273 -7.64 -8.49 -8.65
CA ARG A 273 -8.36 -7.25 -8.30
C ARG A 273 -8.00 -6.74 -6.90
N ILE A 274 -6.72 -6.73 -6.57
CA ILE A 274 -6.24 -6.17 -5.31
C ILE A 274 -6.47 -4.66 -5.31
N VAL A 275 -6.76 -4.08 -4.14
CA VAL A 275 -6.97 -2.63 -4.03
C VAL A 275 -5.65 -1.86 -3.97
N ALA A 276 -4.66 -2.45 -3.33
CA ALA A 276 -3.33 -1.85 -3.20
C ALA A 276 -2.24 -2.90 -3.06
N ILE A 277 -1.04 -2.55 -3.51
CA ILE A 277 0.21 -3.28 -3.29
C ILE A 277 1.09 -2.50 -2.33
N GLY A 278 1.78 -3.17 -1.43
CA GLY A 278 2.74 -2.53 -0.53
C GLY A 278 4.03 -3.32 -0.39
N LEU A 279 5.16 -2.63 -0.33
CA LEU A 279 6.47 -3.21 -0.05
C LEU A 279 7.15 -2.52 1.14
N ASP A 280 8.01 -3.26 1.80
CA ASP A 280 8.94 -2.74 2.81
C ASP A 280 10.22 -2.12 2.18
N ALA A 281 10.09 -1.65 0.96
CA ALA A 281 11.13 -1.04 0.14
C ALA A 281 10.70 0.36 -0.34
N PRO A 282 11.64 1.21 -0.78
CA PRO A 282 11.33 2.59 -1.20
C PRO A 282 10.55 2.69 -2.50
N PHE A 283 10.50 1.61 -3.27
CA PHE A 283 9.81 1.51 -4.56
C PHE A 283 9.12 0.15 -4.66
N ILE A 284 8.04 0.09 -5.42
CA ILE A 284 7.45 -1.19 -5.84
C ILE A 284 8.26 -1.80 -7.00
N ASP A 285 8.93 -0.96 -7.79
CA ASP A 285 9.83 -1.38 -8.86
C ASP A 285 11.18 -1.86 -8.32
N PRO A 286 11.79 -2.85 -8.98
CA PRO A 286 13.17 -3.22 -8.70
C PRO A 286 14.15 -2.15 -9.21
N VAL A 287 15.03 -1.70 -8.35
CA VAL A 287 16.04 -0.68 -8.67
C VAL A 287 17.44 -1.26 -8.44
N PRO A 288 18.10 -1.77 -9.49
CA PRO A 288 19.51 -2.20 -9.40
C PRO A 288 20.44 -1.08 -8.94
N SER A 289 21.51 -1.45 -8.27
CA SER A 289 22.54 -0.48 -7.85
C SER A 289 23.09 0.31 -9.03
N GLY A 290 23.08 1.63 -8.93
CA GLY A 290 23.56 2.54 -9.98
C GLY A 290 22.51 2.90 -11.06
N MET A 291 21.34 2.28 -11.06
CA MET A 291 20.28 2.57 -12.04
C MET A 291 19.84 4.04 -11.99
N LEU A 292 19.54 4.56 -10.80
CA LEU A 292 19.09 5.95 -10.62
C LEU A 292 20.15 6.99 -10.99
N GLN A 293 21.40 6.57 -11.10
CA GLN A 293 22.52 7.41 -11.53
C GLN A 293 22.87 7.20 -13.01
N GLY A 294 22.09 6.42 -13.76
CA GLY A 294 22.36 6.08 -15.16
C GLY A 294 23.61 5.19 -15.38
N LYS A 295 24.08 4.51 -14.31
CA LYS A 295 25.27 3.65 -14.34
C LYS A 295 24.95 2.17 -14.52
N ALA A 296 23.69 1.79 -14.38
CA ALA A 296 23.19 0.45 -14.57
C ALA A 296 21.89 0.48 -15.37
N VAL A 297 21.62 -0.61 -16.10
CA VAL A 297 20.35 -0.79 -16.80
C VAL A 297 19.23 -1.17 -15.81
N PRO A 298 17.95 -0.92 -16.16
CA PRO A 298 16.82 -1.43 -15.40
C PRO A 298 16.87 -2.95 -15.20
N ALA A 299 16.17 -3.44 -14.18
CA ALA A 299 16.11 -4.85 -13.87
C ALA A 299 15.57 -5.68 -15.06
N LYS A 300 15.94 -6.96 -15.10
CA LYS A 300 15.49 -7.88 -16.17
C LYS A 300 13.98 -7.93 -16.25
N GLY A 301 13.42 -7.81 -17.45
CA GLY A 301 11.98 -7.87 -17.70
C GLY A 301 11.26 -6.53 -17.51
N THR A 302 11.98 -5.46 -17.24
CA THR A 302 11.46 -4.08 -17.31
C THR A 302 11.07 -3.77 -18.76
N GLU A 303 9.93 -3.14 -18.96
CA GLU A 303 9.46 -2.77 -20.31
C GLU A 303 10.39 -1.72 -20.93
N PRO A 304 10.72 -1.87 -22.22
CA PRO A 304 11.58 -0.89 -22.90
C PRO A 304 11.03 0.54 -22.78
N GLY A 305 11.89 1.45 -22.34
CA GLY A 305 11.53 2.87 -22.16
C GLY A 305 10.71 3.18 -20.90
N LEU A 306 10.36 2.18 -20.09
CA LEU A 306 9.60 2.32 -18.85
C LEU A 306 10.41 1.76 -17.67
N PRO A 307 11.43 2.47 -17.18
CA PRO A 307 12.29 1.98 -16.10
C PRO A 307 11.54 1.69 -14.80
N PHE A 308 10.40 2.33 -14.57
CA PHE A 308 9.44 2.08 -13.50
C PHE A 308 8.18 1.40 -14.06
N SER A 309 8.36 0.20 -14.65
CA SER A 309 7.26 -0.55 -15.29
C SER A 309 6.14 -0.91 -14.32
N ILE A 310 6.44 -1.13 -13.04
CA ILE A 310 5.44 -1.53 -12.06
C ILE A 310 4.55 -0.34 -11.69
N HIS A 311 5.12 0.85 -11.50
CA HIS A 311 4.34 2.09 -11.35
C HIS A 311 3.39 2.27 -12.54
N HIS A 312 3.92 2.10 -13.77
CA HIS A 312 3.11 2.19 -14.98
C HIS A 312 1.92 1.20 -14.94
N TYR A 313 2.20 -0.09 -14.75
CA TYR A 313 1.14 -1.10 -14.79
C TYR A 313 0.15 -0.93 -13.64
N MET A 314 0.62 -0.75 -12.42
CA MET A 314 -0.26 -0.70 -11.26
C MET A 314 -1.08 0.59 -11.23
N LEU A 315 -0.44 1.77 -11.29
CA LEU A 315 -1.14 3.04 -11.19
C LEU A 315 -1.87 3.38 -12.49
N SER A 316 -1.15 3.41 -13.64
CA SER A 316 -1.70 3.97 -14.86
C SER A 316 -2.59 3.00 -15.65
N VAL A 317 -2.32 1.68 -15.59
CA VAL A 317 -3.09 0.69 -16.37
C VAL A 317 -4.18 0.05 -15.52
N PHE A 318 -3.85 -0.43 -14.33
CA PHE A 318 -4.77 -1.25 -13.54
C PHE A 318 -5.52 -0.48 -12.45
N GLY A 319 -5.12 0.74 -12.13
CA GLY A 319 -5.75 1.55 -11.07
C GLY A 319 -5.56 0.94 -9.68
N ILE A 320 -4.38 0.37 -9.39
CA ILE A 320 -4.00 -0.21 -8.12
C ILE A 320 -3.06 0.75 -7.39
N HIS A 321 -3.39 1.12 -6.15
CA HIS A 321 -2.58 2.05 -5.36
C HIS A 321 -1.30 1.42 -4.84
N HIS A 322 -0.24 2.22 -4.68
CA HIS A 322 1.03 1.82 -4.09
C HIS A 322 1.14 2.27 -2.63
N LEU A 323 1.65 1.37 -1.78
CA LEU A 323 2.14 1.70 -0.44
C LEU A 323 3.63 1.36 -0.39
N GLU A 324 4.44 2.33 -0.05
CA GLU A 324 5.90 2.18 -0.03
C GLU A 324 6.46 2.41 1.36
N ASN A 325 7.66 1.90 1.61
CA ASN A 325 8.34 2.02 2.89
C ASN A 325 7.52 1.46 4.06
N LEU A 326 6.88 0.30 3.89
CA LEU A 326 6.15 -0.35 4.97
C LEU A 326 7.10 -1.00 5.98
N ASN A 327 6.75 -0.94 7.26
CA ASN A 327 7.43 -1.66 8.34
C ASN A 327 6.73 -2.98 8.60
N LEU A 328 7.14 -4.04 7.90
CA LEU A 328 6.47 -5.35 7.92
C LEU A 328 7.17 -6.40 8.79
N ALA A 329 8.36 -6.11 9.31
CA ALA A 329 9.20 -7.07 10.01
C ALA A 329 8.51 -7.71 11.23
N ALA A 330 7.75 -6.95 12.01
CA ALA A 330 7.04 -7.48 13.18
C ALA A 330 5.92 -8.44 12.77
N MET A 331 5.17 -8.14 11.72
CA MET A 331 4.12 -9.02 11.19
C MET A 331 4.70 -10.33 10.66
N ALA A 332 5.79 -10.26 9.89
CA ALA A 332 6.47 -11.42 9.33
C ALA A 332 7.03 -12.31 10.44
N ARG A 333 7.74 -11.75 11.44
CA ARG A 333 8.27 -12.46 12.60
C ARG A 333 7.16 -13.18 13.36
N ASP A 334 6.04 -12.52 13.59
CA ASP A 334 4.90 -13.05 14.34
C ASP A 334 3.98 -13.93 13.46
N ARG A 335 4.32 -14.11 12.17
CA ARG A 335 3.54 -14.88 11.19
C ARG A 335 2.09 -14.44 11.13
N VAL A 336 1.85 -13.16 10.89
CA VAL A 336 0.52 -12.57 10.66
C VAL A 336 0.31 -12.46 9.17
N TRP A 337 -0.09 -13.56 8.54
CA TRP A 337 -0.19 -13.64 7.08
C TRP A 337 -1.46 -13.01 6.51
N THR A 338 -2.53 -12.94 7.32
CA THR A 338 -3.75 -12.22 7.00
C THR A 338 -4.20 -11.38 8.19
N SER A 339 -4.73 -10.20 7.93
CA SER A 339 -5.13 -9.22 8.96
C SER A 339 -6.18 -8.25 8.42
N CYS A 340 -6.93 -7.59 9.29
CA CYS A 340 -7.61 -6.36 8.91
C CYS A 340 -6.58 -5.24 8.83
N ALA A 341 -6.41 -4.63 7.68
CA ALA A 341 -5.52 -3.50 7.47
C ALA A 341 -6.30 -2.21 7.18
N MET A 342 -5.74 -1.12 7.68
CA MET A 342 -6.26 0.23 7.52
C MET A 342 -5.15 1.12 6.97
N ALA A 343 -5.35 1.66 5.76
CA ALA A 343 -4.51 2.68 5.16
C ALA A 343 -5.39 3.89 4.84
N LEU A 344 -5.18 4.97 5.58
CA LEU A 344 -6.04 6.15 5.57
C LEU A 344 -5.21 7.33 5.06
N PRO A 345 -5.26 7.64 3.74
CA PRO A 345 -4.54 8.79 3.20
C PRO A 345 -5.13 10.10 3.73
N SER A 346 -4.27 11.11 3.92
CA SER A 346 -4.75 12.47 4.11
C SER A 346 -5.51 12.94 2.87
N ARG A 347 -6.39 13.93 3.07
CA ARG A 347 -7.22 14.46 1.97
C ARG A 347 -6.65 15.78 1.43
N ASP A 348 -5.36 15.78 1.13
CA ASP A 348 -4.67 16.92 0.56
C ASP A 348 -5.07 17.10 -0.91
N LYS A 349 -5.97 18.04 -1.17
CA LYS A 349 -6.57 18.23 -2.48
C LYS A 349 -5.51 18.47 -3.55
N GLY A 350 -5.50 17.61 -4.55
CA GLY A 350 -4.61 17.71 -5.71
C GLY A 350 -3.18 17.26 -5.45
N ALA A 351 -2.89 16.58 -4.33
CA ALA A 351 -1.60 15.96 -4.10
C ALA A 351 -1.49 14.59 -4.81
N ALA A 352 -0.28 14.25 -5.23
CA ALA A 352 0.02 12.99 -5.94
C ALA A 352 0.21 11.80 -5.00
N GLY A 353 0.30 12.02 -3.72
CA GLY A 353 0.44 10.98 -2.69
C GLY A 353 0.25 11.56 -1.30
N ALA A 354 0.35 10.71 -0.29
CA ALA A 354 0.29 11.10 1.11
C ALA A 354 1.20 10.24 1.96
N VAL A 355 1.82 10.86 2.96
CA VAL A 355 2.38 10.13 4.08
C VAL A 355 1.25 9.50 4.86
N ILE A 356 1.39 8.22 5.18
CA ILE A 356 0.37 7.45 5.88
C ILE A 356 0.94 6.70 7.08
N ARG A 357 0.05 6.30 7.96
CA ARG A 357 0.34 5.41 9.09
C ARG A 357 -0.55 4.16 8.99
N PRO A 358 -0.20 3.18 8.12
CA PRO A 358 -0.97 1.96 8.00
C PRO A 358 -0.90 1.13 9.28
N VAL A 359 -2.03 0.53 9.64
CA VAL A 359 -2.15 -0.35 10.81
C VAL A 359 -2.76 -1.67 10.36
N ALA A 360 -2.25 -2.76 10.90
CA ALA A 360 -2.82 -4.09 10.73
C ALA A 360 -3.23 -4.69 12.07
N ILE A 361 -4.38 -5.36 12.11
CA ILE A 361 -4.84 -6.11 13.29
C ILE A 361 -5.05 -7.56 12.87
N GLY A 362 -4.28 -8.46 13.43
CA GLY A 362 -4.28 -9.87 13.05
C GLY A 362 -3.81 -10.80 14.14
N LEU A 363 -4.10 -12.09 13.97
CA LEU A 363 -3.74 -13.13 14.92
C LEU A 363 -2.32 -13.62 14.65
N PRO A 364 -1.40 -13.61 15.64
CA PRO A 364 -0.07 -14.20 15.51
C PRO A 364 -0.08 -15.71 15.33
N GLY A 365 0.99 -16.26 14.73
CA GLY A 365 1.23 -17.70 14.64
C GLY A 365 0.37 -18.41 13.59
N GLN A 366 -0.05 -17.72 12.55
CA GLN A 366 -0.80 -18.31 11.43
C GLN A 366 0.04 -19.38 10.71
N ARG A 367 -0.63 -20.45 10.26
CA ARG A 367 -0.01 -21.62 9.60
C ARG A 367 -0.83 -22.00 8.38
#